data_79c00c50de1e21afb5bbb04c38d4c8ac
#
_entry.id   79c00c50de1e21afb5bbb04c38d4c8ac
#
_cell.length_a   1.000
_cell.length_b   1.000
_cell.length_c   1.000
_cell.angle_alpha   90.00
_cell.angle_beta   90.00
_cell.angle_gamma   90.00
#
_symmetry.space_group_name_H-M   'P 1'
#
loop_
_entity.id
_entity.type
_entity.pdbx_description
1 polymer ?
#
loop_
_entity_poly.entity_id
_entity_poly.type
_entity_poly.pdbx_seq_one_letter_code
_entity_poly.pdbx_strand_id
1 'polypeptide(L)'
;MTSAAPPAPGNLPAEPNSFIGRERDLSELALLLSDVRALTLCGPGGIGKTRLAVRLACDLVPEFPDGAWLVELADTANADLLPRRVAATFGIREEQDRPLIATLAEALRGRRLLLVLDTCEHIVDGCAELVQQLLASCPSLRVIATSREPLRVRGETVWRVP
;
A
#
# COMPACT_ATOMS: atom_id res chain seq x y z
N MET A 1 33.54 -11.99 8.55
CA MET A 1 32.87 -10.89 7.89
C MET A 1 31.42 -11.24 7.68
N THR A 2 30.55 -10.65 8.45
CA THR A 2 29.11 -10.75 8.21
C THR A 2 28.77 -9.78 7.08
N SER A 3 28.47 -10.30 5.90
CA SER A 3 27.92 -9.51 4.82
C SER A 3 26.53 -9.03 5.27
N ALA A 4 26.35 -7.72 5.38
CA ALA A 4 25.03 -7.16 5.63
C ALA A 4 24.11 -7.53 4.46
N ALA A 5 22.93 -8.04 4.75
CA ALA A 5 21.94 -8.30 3.72
C ALA A 5 21.64 -6.98 2.97
N PRO A 6 21.48 -7.01 1.63
CA PRO A 6 21.10 -5.79 0.92
C PRO A 6 19.77 -5.26 1.46
N PRO A 7 19.54 -3.93 1.45
CA PRO A 7 18.27 -3.38 1.90
C PRO A 7 17.13 -3.94 1.06
N ALA A 8 15.96 -4.14 1.68
CA ALA A 8 14.78 -4.57 0.96
C ALA A 8 14.42 -3.56 -0.13
N PRO A 9 13.94 -4.02 -1.31
CA PRO A 9 13.48 -3.11 -2.34
C PRO A 9 12.31 -2.26 -1.84
N GLY A 10 12.07 -1.14 -2.49
CA GLY A 10 10.98 -0.26 -2.10
C GLY A 10 11.32 1.19 -2.37
N ASN A 11 10.33 2.05 -2.10
CA ASN A 11 10.45 3.48 -2.32
C ASN A 11 9.93 4.30 -1.13
N LEU A 12 9.87 3.72 0.06
CA LEU A 12 9.39 4.46 1.22
C LEU A 12 10.30 5.65 1.50
N PRO A 13 9.74 6.85 1.79
CA PRO A 13 10.55 8.01 2.14
C PRO A 13 11.23 7.80 3.48
N ALA A 14 12.42 8.37 3.64
CA ALA A 14 13.08 8.43 4.94
C ALA A 14 12.24 9.33 5.85
N GLU A 15 12.02 8.90 7.10
CA GLU A 15 11.34 9.74 8.08
C GLU A 15 12.33 10.78 8.62
N PRO A 16 12.08 12.08 8.36
CA PRO A 16 13.00 13.12 8.81
C PRO A 16 12.89 13.42 10.32
N ASN A 17 11.82 12.99 10.98
CA ASN A 17 11.56 13.29 12.39
C ASN A 17 11.15 12.04 13.15
N SER A 18 11.50 12.00 14.44
CA SER A 18 11.03 10.93 15.32
C SER A 18 9.51 10.94 15.39
N PHE A 19 8.92 9.77 15.16
CA PHE A 19 7.48 9.56 15.24
C PHE A 19 7.14 9.22 16.69
N ILE A 20 6.64 10.20 17.42
CA ILE A 20 6.37 10.08 18.86
C ILE A 20 4.87 10.00 19.12
N GLY A 21 4.44 9.08 19.98
CA GLY A 21 3.10 9.09 20.54
C GLY A 21 2.09 8.15 19.91
N ARG A 22 2.51 7.28 18.97
CA ARG A 22 1.61 6.32 18.31
C ARG A 22 2.10 4.88 18.34
N GLU A 23 2.96 4.54 19.29
CA GLU A 23 3.56 3.20 19.41
C GLU A 23 2.50 2.13 19.62
N ARG A 24 1.46 2.44 20.42
CA ARG A 24 0.35 1.51 20.65
C ARG A 24 -0.47 1.30 19.38
N ASP A 25 -0.75 2.38 18.66
CA ASP A 25 -1.48 2.31 17.39
C ASP A 25 -0.70 1.47 16.36
N LEU A 26 0.61 1.68 16.26
CA LEU A 26 1.48 0.92 15.35
C LEU A 26 1.49 -0.57 15.69
N SER A 27 1.57 -0.90 16.98
CA SER A 27 1.54 -2.30 17.43
C SER A 27 0.22 -2.96 17.09
N GLU A 28 -0.89 -2.28 17.33
CA GLU A 28 -2.22 -2.78 16.99
C GLU A 28 -2.38 -2.99 15.48
N LEU A 29 -1.96 -2.01 14.69
CA LEU A 29 -2.05 -2.09 13.23
C LEU A 29 -1.17 -3.20 12.66
N ALA A 30 0.02 -3.41 13.21
CA ALA A 30 0.90 -4.50 12.80
C ALA A 30 0.25 -5.86 13.04
N LEU A 31 -0.41 -6.03 14.18
CA LEU A 31 -1.15 -7.26 14.50
C LEU A 31 -2.33 -7.47 13.54
N LEU A 32 -3.08 -6.41 13.26
CA LEU A 32 -4.19 -6.49 12.30
C LEU A 32 -3.70 -6.91 10.92
N LEU A 33 -2.62 -6.31 10.44
CA LEU A 33 -2.10 -6.61 9.10
C LEU A 33 -1.48 -8.01 9.00
N SER A 34 -1.16 -8.65 10.12
CA SER A 34 -0.74 -10.05 10.11
C SER A 34 -1.89 -11.01 9.79
N ASP A 35 -3.12 -10.61 10.10
CA ASP A 35 -4.32 -11.43 9.92
C ASP A 35 -5.14 -11.07 8.68
N VAL A 36 -4.98 -9.84 8.16
CA VAL A 36 -5.76 -9.35 7.02
C VAL A 36 -4.82 -8.91 5.91
N ARG A 37 -5.34 -8.88 4.69
CA ARG A 37 -4.57 -8.52 3.51
C ARG A 37 -4.84 -7.10 3.02
N ALA A 38 -5.92 -6.48 3.49
CA ALA A 38 -6.28 -5.11 3.16
C ALA A 38 -6.65 -4.35 4.43
N LEU A 39 -5.89 -3.31 4.73
CA LEU A 39 -6.10 -2.45 5.89
C LEU A 39 -6.27 -1.03 5.39
N THR A 40 -7.39 -0.40 5.74
CA THR A 40 -7.67 0.99 5.36
C THR A 40 -7.65 1.88 6.61
N LEU A 41 -6.76 2.86 6.62
CA LEU A 41 -6.70 3.88 7.66
C LEU A 41 -7.65 5.01 7.27
N CYS A 42 -8.71 5.18 8.04
CA CYS A 42 -9.76 6.17 7.77
C CYS A 42 -9.69 7.32 8.76
N GLY A 43 -9.98 8.51 8.26
CA GLY A 43 -10.07 9.69 9.09
C GLY A 43 -10.09 10.96 8.27
N PRO A 44 -10.40 12.10 8.92
CA PRO A 44 -10.41 13.40 8.23
C PRO A 44 -9.01 13.81 7.78
N GLY A 45 -8.95 14.77 6.84
CA GLY A 45 -7.69 15.31 6.37
C GLY A 45 -6.87 15.93 7.51
N GLY A 46 -5.55 15.81 7.44
CA GLY A 46 -4.64 16.39 8.42
C GLY A 46 -4.49 15.64 9.73
N ILE A 47 -5.11 14.46 9.88
CA ILE A 47 -5.03 13.67 11.12
C ILE A 47 -3.76 12.82 11.22
N GLY A 48 -2.96 12.75 10.15
CA GLY A 48 -1.70 11.99 10.15
C GLY A 48 -1.80 10.59 9.59
N LYS A 49 -2.81 10.31 8.76
CA LYS A 49 -2.98 8.99 8.12
C LYS A 49 -1.78 8.57 7.31
N THR A 50 -1.26 9.46 6.47
CA THR A 50 -0.11 9.20 5.62
C THR A 50 1.13 8.87 6.45
N ARG A 51 1.42 9.66 7.46
CA ARG A 51 2.57 9.41 8.34
C ARG A 51 2.46 8.08 9.05
N LEU A 52 1.26 7.77 9.53
CA LEU A 52 1.00 6.50 10.22
C LEU A 52 1.19 5.32 9.28
N ALA A 53 0.64 5.40 8.07
CA ALA A 53 0.78 4.36 7.05
C ALA A 53 2.24 4.12 6.66
N VAL A 54 2.99 5.20 6.42
CA VAL A 54 4.41 5.12 6.05
C VAL A 54 5.22 4.53 7.19
N ARG A 55 4.97 4.97 8.43
CA ARG A 55 5.68 4.44 9.59
C ARG A 55 5.40 2.95 9.80
N LEU A 56 4.14 2.55 9.68
CA LEU A 56 3.76 1.15 9.77
C LEU A 56 4.47 0.33 8.69
N ALA A 57 4.49 0.82 7.46
CA ALA A 57 5.17 0.15 6.36
C ALA A 57 6.68 0.03 6.62
N CYS A 58 7.32 1.08 7.14
CA CYS A 58 8.75 1.04 7.50
C CYS A 58 9.03 -0.03 8.55
N ASP A 59 8.19 -0.12 9.57
CA ASP A 59 8.34 -1.11 10.64
C ASP A 59 8.15 -2.55 10.14
N LEU A 60 7.37 -2.74 9.08
CA LEU A 60 7.05 -4.06 8.53
C LEU A 60 7.97 -4.51 7.39
N VAL A 61 8.86 -3.65 6.90
CA VAL A 61 9.79 -3.99 5.80
C VAL A 61 10.48 -5.34 6.00
N PRO A 62 10.98 -5.70 7.21
CA PRO A 62 11.63 -7.00 7.40
C PRO A 62 10.74 -8.22 7.08
N GLU A 63 9.42 -8.05 7.09
CA GLU A 63 8.48 -9.13 6.79
C GLU A 63 8.15 -9.24 5.30
N PHE A 64 8.61 -8.28 4.48
CA PHE A 64 8.32 -8.22 3.05
C PHE A 64 9.62 -8.23 2.24
N PRO A 65 10.11 -9.43 1.85
CA PRO A 65 11.37 -9.54 1.09
C PRO A 65 11.36 -8.78 -0.24
N ASP A 66 10.18 -8.62 -0.85
CA ASP A 66 10.02 -7.87 -2.10
C ASP A 66 9.68 -6.39 -1.86
N GLY A 67 9.73 -5.97 -0.59
CA GLY A 67 9.72 -4.57 -0.20
C GLY A 67 8.35 -3.99 0.12
N ALA A 68 8.40 -2.72 0.51
CA ALA A 68 7.22 -1.90 0.75
C ALA A 68 7.24 -0.73 -0.23
N TRP A 69 6.12 -0.50 -0.89
CA TRP A 69 6.02 0.43 -2.01
C TRP A 69 4.90 1.42 -1.79
N LEU A 70 5.23 2.70 -1.84
CA LEU A 70 4.28 3.80 -1.67
C LEU A 70 3.84 4.33 -3.03
N VAL A 71 2.53 4.43 -3.23
CA VAL A 71 1.93 5.08 -4.39
C VAL A 71 1.11 6.27 -3.89
N GLU A 72 1.58 7.47 -4.18
CA GLU A 72 0.90 8.71 -3.80
C GLU A 72 -0.14 9.05 -4.86
N LEU A 73 -1.40 9.13 -4.46
CA LEU A 73 -2.53 9.31 -5.38
C LEU A 73 -3.14 10.71 -5.37
N ALA A 74 -2.62 11.61 -4.53
CA ALA A 74 -3.17 12.96 -4.40
C ALA A 74 -3.28 13.69 -5.76
N ASP A 75 -2.31 13.49 -6.64
CA ASP A 75 -2.26 14.13 -7.95
C ASP A 75 -2.86 13.29 -9.08
N THR A 76 -3.43 12.12 -8.77
CA THR A 76 -4.05 11.25 -9.75
C THR A 76 -5.46 11.75 -10.04
N ALA A 77 -5.67 12.32 -11.22
CA ALA A 77 -6.88 13.05 -11.57
C ALA A 77 -8.14 12.16 -11.62
N ASN A 78 -8.00 10.93 -12.09
CA ASN A 78 -9.13 9.99 -12.18
C ASN A 78 -8.67 8.54 -12.10
N ALA A 79 -9.63 7.64 -11.91
CA ALA A 79 -9.37 6.22 -11.70
C ALA A 79 -8.71 5.53 -12.89
N ASP A 80 -8.92 6.02 -14.11
CA ASP A 80 -8.33 5.43 -15.31
C ASP A 80 -6.80 5.52 -15.32
N LEU A 81 -6.24 6.49 -14.62
CA LEU A 81 -4.80 6.70 -14.50
C LEU A 81 -4.16 5.84 -13.39
N LEU A 82 -4.96 5.22 -12.56
CA LEU A 82 -4.47 4.49 -11.38
C LEU A 82 -3.56 3.31 -11.73
N PRO A 83 -3.90 2.42 -12.66
CA PRO A 83 -2.99 1.33 -13.04
C PRO A 83 -1.63 1.83 -13.55
N ARG A 84 -1.62 2.92 -14.32
CA ARG A 84 -0.37 3.53 -14.81
C ARG A 84 0.48 4.08 -13.67
N ARG A 85 -0.16 4.68 -12.68
CA ARG A 85 0.53 5.22 -11.51
C ARG A 85 1.22 4.10 -10.72
N VAL A 86 0.51 2.99 -10.51
CA VAL A 86 1.06 1.82 -9.84
C VAL A 86 2.18 1.19 -10.67
N ALA A 87 1.97 1.03 -11.97
CA ALA A 87 2.99 0.47 -12.87
C ALA A 87 4.27 1.30 -12.87
N ALA A 88 4.15 2.63 -12.90
CA ALA A 88 5.30 3.53 -12.84
C ALA A 88 6.10 3.34 -11.55
N THR A 89 5.41 3.14 -10.43
CA THR A 89 6.05 2.90 -9.14
C THR A 89 6.95 1.66 -9.16
N PHE A 90 6.51 0.61 -9.84
CA PHE A 90 7.24 -0.67 -9.94
C PHE A 90 8.15 -0.76 -11.17
N GLY A 91 8.15 0.24 -12.05
CA GLY A 91 8.89 0.17 -13.30
C GLY A 91 8.34 -0.85 -14.29
N ILE A 92 7.05 -1.15 -14.20
CA ILE A 92 6.37 -2.10 -15.08
C ILE A 92 5.87 -1.36 -16.31
N ARG A 93 6.18 -1.91 -17.50
CA ARG A 93 5.78 -1.31 -18.79
C ARG A 93 4.46 -1.88 -19.28
N GLU A 94 3.67 -1.03 -19.94
CA GLU A 94 2.48 -1.46 -20.65
C GLU A 94 2.86 -2.39 -21.82
N GLU A 95 2.08 -3.45 -21.98
CA GLU A 95 2.19 -4.35 -23.12
C GLU A 95 1.04 -4.08 -24.09
N GLN A 96 1.32 -4.19 -25.42
CA GLN A 96 0.28 -4.06 -26.42
C GLN A 96 -0.73 -5.20 -26.27
N ASP A 97 -2.00 -4.90 -26.53
CA ASP A 97 -3.11 -5.84 -26.56
C ASP A 97 -3.39 -6.52 -25.20
N ARG A 98 -2.90 -5.93 -24.11
CA ARG A 98 -3.12 -6.48 -22.77
C ARG A 98 -3.48 -5.37 -21.78
N PRO A 99 -4.57 -5.53 -21.02
CA PRO A 99 -4.90 -4.55 -19.95
C PRO A 99 -3.75 -4.43 -18.97
N LEU A 100 -3.40 -3.21 -18.59
CA LEU A 100 -2.29 -2.96 -17.69
C LEU A 100 -2.49 -3.64 -16.33
N ILE A 101 -3.73 -3.72 -15.84
CA ILE A 101 -4.01 -4.40 -14.59
C ILE A 101 -3.63 -5.89 -14.64
N ALA A 102 -3.80 -6.53 -15.79
CA ALA A 102 -3.38 -7.92 -15.98
C ALA A 102 -1.85 -8.06 -15.95
N THR A 103 -1.15 -7.11 -16.57
CA THR A 103 0.32 -7.06 -16.55
C THR A 103 0.83 -6.83 -15.12
N LEU A 104 0.20 -5.94 -14.36
CA LEU A 104 0.52 -5.71 -12.96
C LEU A 104 0.30 -6.97 -12.12
N ALA A 105 -0.85 -7.61 -12.26
CA ALA A 105 -1.19 -8.81 -11.50
C ALA A 105 -0.18 -9.93 -11.75
N GLU A 106 0.23 -10.12 -12.99
CA GLU A 106 1.23 -11.13 -13.35
C GLU A 106 2.60 -10.78 -12.76
N ALA A 107 3.03 -9.53 -12.88
CA ALA A 107 4.32 -9.09 -12.38
C ALA A 107 4.44 -9.22 -10.86
N LEU A 108 3.35 -9.01 -10.15
CA LEU A 108 3.34 -9.01 -8.68
C LEU A 108 2.93 -10.34 -8.07
N ARG A 109 2.44 -11.30 -8.86
CA ARG A 109 1.81 -12.54 -8.39
C ARG A 109 2.67 -13.35 -7.42
N GLY A 110 3.95 -13.51 -7.69
CA GLY A 110 4.84 -14.32 -6.86
C GLY A 110 5.60 -13.52 -5.81
N ARG A 111 5.30 -12.24 -5.66
CA ARG A 111 6.04 -11.36 -4.76
C ARG A 111 5.36 -11.21 -3.41
N ARG A 112 6.17 -11.23 -2.37
CA ARG A 112 5.72 -10.92 -1.01
C ARG A 112 6.08 -9.46 -0.73
N LEU A 113 5.15 -8.57 -1.05
CA LEU A 113 5.34 -7.12 -0.90
C LEU A 113 4.17 -6.45 -0.22
N LEU A 114 4.44 -5.26 0.29
CA LEU A 114 3.46 -4.38 0.91
C LEU A 114 3.24 -3.18 -0.02
N LEU A 115 2.00 -2.96 -0.39
CA LEU A 115 1.59 -1.82 -1.22
C LEU A 115 0.86 -0.81 -0.35
N VAL A 116 1.34 0.43 -0.35
CA VAL A 116 0.68 1.53 0.36
C VAL A 116 0.07 2.47 -0.67
N LEU A 117 -1.25 2.60 -0.65
CA LEU A 117 -1.99 3.54 -1.50
C LEU A 117 -2.40 4.74 -0.65
N ASP A 118 -1.77 5.87 -0.90
CA ASP A 118 -2.00 7.07 -0.10
C ASP A 118 -2.95 8.05 -0.79
N THR A 119 -3.95 8.51 -0.03
CA THR A 119 -4.94 9.49 -0.48
C THR A 119 -5.88 8.92 -1.55
N CYS A 120 -6.71 7.96 -1.15
CA CYS A 120 -7.63 7.26 -2.06
C CYS A 120 -8.99 7.94 -2.22
N GLU A 121 -9.35 8.91 -1.37
CA GLU A 121 -10.71 9.42 -1.20
C GLU A 121 -11.35 9.99 -2.46
N HIS A 122 -10.58 10.52 -3.39
CA HIS A 122 -11.14 11.11 -4.62
C HIS A 122 -11.31 10.10 -5.76
N ILE A 123 -10.78 8.89 -5.61
CA ILE A 123 -10.88 7.79 -6.59
C ILE A 123 -11.11 6.44 -5.88
N VAL A 124 -11.96 6.46 -4.86
CA VAL A 124 -12.20 5.29 -3.97
C VAL A 124 -12.63 4.05 -4.76
N ASP A 125 -13.56 4.19 -5.70
CA ASP A 125 -14.07 3.05 -6.45
C ASP A 125 -12.98 2.43 -7.34
N GLY A 126 -12.13 3.25 -7.94
CA GLY A 126 -10.99 2.79 -8.73
C GLY A 126 -9.95 2.09 -7.86
N CYS A 127 -9.67 2.62 -6.68
CA CYS A 127 -8.76 1.98 -5.73
C CYS A 127 -9.31 0.63 -5.28
N ALA A 128 -10.60 0.56 -4.97
CA ALA A 128 -11.25 -0.68 -4.58
C ALA A 128 -11.14 -1.75 -5.66
N GLU A 129 -11.42 -1.38 -6.90
CA GLU A 129 -11.34 -2.29 -8.04
C GLU A 129 -9.91 -2.80 -8.24
N LEU A 130 -8.91 -1.90 -8.23
CA LEU A 130 -7.52 -2.28 -8.36
C LEU A 130 -7.08 -3.23 -7.24
N VAL A 131 -7.35 -2.87 -5.99
CA VAL A 131 -6.97 -3.68 -4.83
C VAL A 131 -7.60 -5.06 -4.90
N GLN A 132 -8.88 -5.13 -5.23
CA GLN A 132 -9.60 -6.40 -5.32
C GLN A 132 -9.01 -7.33 -6.38
N GLN A 133 -8.70 -6.78 -7.56
CA GLN A 133 -8.07 -7.56 -8.64
C GLN A 133 -6.66 -8.02 -8.27
N LEU A 134 -5.86 -7.15 -7.68
CA LEU A 134 -4.50 -7.53 -7.27
C LEU A 134 -4.51 -8.57 -6.16
N LEU A 135 -5.36 -8.43 -5.15
CA LEU A 135 -5.47 -9.41 -4.06
C LEU A 135 -5.94 -10.77 -4.56
N ALA A 136 -6.82 -10.81 -5.56
CA ALA A 136 -7.29 -12.06 -6.15
C ALA A 136 -6.17 -12.81 -6.89
N SER A 137 -5.22 -12.09 -7.46
CA SER A 137 -4.13 -12.67 -8.28
C SER A 137 -2.82 -12.85 -7.54
N CYS A 138 -2.61 -12.11 -6.45
CA CYS A 138 -1.32 -12.02 -5.75
C CYS A 138 -1.48 -12.49 -4.30
N PRO A 139 -1.30 -13.78 -4.00
CA PRO A 139 -1.63 -14.32 -2.67
C PRO A 139 -0.78 -13.75 -1.53
N SER A 140 0.43 -13.29 -1.80
CA SER A 140 1.34 -12.78 -0.78
C SER A 140 1.39 -11.25 -0.73
N LEU A 141 0.52 -10.58 -1.46
CA LEU A 141 0.38 -9.12 -1.43
C LEU A 141 -0.44 -8.68 -0.23
N ARG A 142 0.01 -7.62 0.43
CA ARG A 142 -0.77 -6.92 1.45
C ARG A 142 -0.85 -5.44 1.08
N VAL A 143 -1.99 -4.82 1.42
CA VAL A 143 -2.28 -3.44 1.05
C VAL A 143 -2.64 -2.63 2.29
N ILE A 144 -2.03 -1.46 2.41
CA ILE A 144 -2.46 -0.42 3.34
C ILE A 144 -2.96 0.74 2.48
N ALA A 145 -4.18 1.20 2.75
CA ALA A 145 -4.75 2.36 2.08
C ALA A 145 -5.02 3.46 3.10
N THR A 146 -4.85 4.72 2.70
CA THR A 146 -5.33 5.86 3.47
C THR A 146 -6.47 6.53 2.73
N SER A 147 -7.54 6.85 3.44
CA SER A 147 -8.73 7.42 2.83
C SER A 147 -9.60 8.10 3.88
N ARG A 148 -10.48 9.00 3.45
CA ARG A 148 -11.50 9.58 4.34
C ARG A 148 -12.64 8.61 4.58
N GLU A 149 -12.83 7.64 3.69
CA GLU A 149 -13.88 6.63 3.77
C GLU A 149 -13.34 5.24 3.44
N PRO A 150 -14.01 4.16 3.85
CA PRO A 150 -13.60 2.81 3.49
C PRO A 150 -13.56 2.60 1.97
N LEU A 151 -12.67 1.72 1.51
CA LEU A 151 -12.63 1.31 0.10
C LEU A 151 -13.77 0.35 -0.26
N ARG A 152 -14.24 -0.42 0.71
CA ARG A 152 -15.29 -1.45 0.57
C ARG A 152 -14.86 -2.62 -0.30
N VAL A 153 -13.61 -3.06 -0.11
CA VAL A 153 -13.13 -4.29 -0.73
C VAL A 153 -13.43 -5.49 0.16
N ARG A 154 -13.53 -6.66 -0.45
CA ARG A 154 -13.75 -7.90 0.29
C ARG A 154 -12.56 -8.15 1.22
N GLY A 155 -12.83 -8.43 2.49
CA GLY A 155 -11.81 -8.70 3.48
C GLY A 155 -11.09 -7.47 4.02
N GLU A 156 -11.58 -6.28 3.70
CA GLU A 156 -11.04 -5.04 4.23
C GLU A 156 -11.24 -4.95 5.75
N THR A 157 -10.20 -4.55 6.45
CA THR A 157 -10.31 -4.06 7.82
C THR A 157 -10.15 -2.55 7.80
N VAL A 158 -11.13 -1.86 8.36
CA VAL A 158 -11.11 -0.39 8.47
C VAL A 158 -10.66 -0.03 9.88
N TRP A 159 -9.62 0.79 9.97
CA TRP A 159 -9.14 1.30 11.24
C TRP A 159 -9.27 2.82 11.24
N ARG A 160 -10.04 3.33 12.17
CA ARG A 160 -10.25 4.78 12.27
C ARG A 160 -9.14 5.40 13.09
N VAL A 161 -8.46 6.37 12.48
CA VAL A 161 -7.34 7.06 13.13
C VAL A 161 -7.90 7.97 14.23
N PRO A 162 -7.53 7.74 15.51
CA PRO A 162 -8.00 8.57 16.61
C PRO A 162 -7.43 9.98 16.62
#